data_cf0ed6b38a4ce546f6d59bb22b5bd913
#
_entry.id   cf0ed6b38a4ce546f6d59bb22b5bd913
#
_cell.length_a   1.000
_cell.length_b   1.000
_cell.length_c   1.000
_cell.angle_alpha   90.00
_cell.angle_beta   90.00
_cell.angle_gamma   90.00
#
_symmetry.space_group_name_H-M   'P 1'
#
loop_
_entity.id
_entity.type
_entity.pdbx_description
1 polymer ?
#
loop_
_entity_poly.entity_id
_entity_poly.type
_entity_poly.pdbx_seq_one_letter_code
_entity_poly.pdbx_strand_id
1 'polypeptide(L)'
;MDANDPLRMSYGNQHRCWAEIDLAALERNLFRIRDSLPPGIRYVAVVKADAYGHGVYQTASRLMQTNADAFAVANVEEGARLQEIARGWPILVLGPVLPEEESALVQLGLVATVSSTNEAIRFSETAGSLGQTLDVHVKIDTGMGRLGVWHEEAKQVFDTVERSDNLRLRGIYTHYSDAVESPEFTHQQRARFIRAIQSAGLENRTDLLIHADNSAGTEAFNHENPFNAVRVGLLQFGVTQYPSSVFHSVSIEPVFRFNTRIGLLKTLPAGTPVSYGRTYVATKPIRTAILTAGYGDGIPTAASNRGQVLIRGQRCPILGRVTMDQTVVDVSAVENPEVGDKAVLIGKSGAAE
;
A
#
# COMPACT_ATOMS: atom_id res chain seq x y z
N MET A 1 -2.76 15.20 -16.05
CA MET A 1 -2.70 16.67 -15.82
C MET A 1 -2.04 17.28 -17.04
N ASP A 2 -2.78 18.19 -17.69
CA ASP A 2 -2.39 18.81 -18.96
C ASP A 2 -1.11 19.63 -18.80
N ALA A 3 -0.12 19.43 -19.68
CA ALA A 3 1.15 20.17 -19.67
C ALA A 3 0.96 21.69 -19.96
N ASN A 4 -0.21 22.09 -20.45
CA ASN A 4 -0.59 23.45 -20.82
C ASN A 4 -1.47 24.16 -19.77
N ASP A 5 -1.60 23.64 -18.55
CA ASP A 5 -2.33 24.28 -17.48
C ASP A 5 -1.70 25.67 -17.17
N PRO A 6 -2.43 26.78 -17.38
CA PRO A 6 -1.90 28.12 -17.15
C PRO A 6 -1.47 28.38 -15.71
N LEU A 7 -2.01 27.64 -14.74
CA LEU A 7 -1.56 27.72 -13.35
C LEU A 7 -0.16 27.17 -13.16
N ARG A 8 0.24 26.16 -13.96
CA ARG A 8 1.61 25.58 -13.92
C ARG A 8 2.66 26.56 -14.46
N MET A 9 2.31 27.37 -15.46
CA MET A 9 3.20 28.40 -16.00
C MET A 9 3.38 29.59 -15.03
N SER A 10 2.37 29.90 -14.22
CA SER A 10 2.36 31.06 -13.32
C SER A 10 3.08 30.84 -11.99
N TYR A 11 3.00 29.63 -11.43
CA TYR A 11 3.52 29.34 -10.09
C TYR A 11 4.78 28.45 -10.08
N GLY A 12 5.25 27.95 -11.21
CA GLY A 12 6.35 27.00 -11.30
C GLY A 12 6.09 25.73 -10.49
N ASN A 13 7.14 25.17 -9.86
CA ASN A 13 7.02 23.99 -8.97
C ASN A 13 6.68 24.35 -7.51
N GLN A 14 6.11 25.52 -7.23
CA GLN A 14 5.80 25.97 -5.87
C GLN A 14 4.39 25.54 -5.45
N HIS A 15 4.26 24.31 -4.99
CA HIS A 15 3.01 23.80 -4.43
C HIS A 15 2.72 24.39 -3.04
N ARG A 16 1.43 24.60 -2.73
CA ARG A 16 0.97 24.99 -1.38
C ARG A 16 1.01 23.82 -0.41
N CYS A 17 0.67 22.63 -0.92
CA CYS A 17 0.67 21.36 -0.22
C CYS A 17 1.09 20.27 -1.20
N TRP A 18 1.97 19.34 -0.81
CA TRP A 18 2.44 18.29 -1.71
C TRP A 18 2.96 17.07 -0.97
N ALA A 19 2.83 15.92 -1.62
CA ALA A 19 3.53 14.68 -1.25
C ALA A 19 4.86 14.58 -2.01
N GLU A 20 5.90 14.13 -1.34
CA GLU A 20 7.18 13.74 -1.94
C GLU A 20 7.30 12.22 -1.84
N ILE A 21 7.57 11.56 -2.98
CA ILE A 21 7.79 10.12 -3.05
C ILE A 21 9.26 9.86 -3.37
N ASP A 22 9.97 9.28 -2.42
CA ASP A 22 11.40 8.94 -2.56
C ASP A 22 11.53 7.55 -3.23
N LEU A 23 11.61 7.56 -4.57
CA LEU A 23 11.76 6.33 -5.35
C LEU A 23 13.11 5.63 -5.10
N ALA A 24 14.14 6.34 -4.65
CA ALA A 24 15.41 5.74 -4.29
C ALA A 24 15.31 4.99 -2.94
N ALA A 25 14.53 5.52 -1.98
CA ALA A 25 14.21 4.80 -0.76
C ALA A 25 13.38 3.52 -1.05
N LEU A 26 12.39 3.61 -1.96
CA LEU A 26 11.63 2.44 -2.41
C LEU A 26 12.55 1.35 -2.98
N GLU A 27 13.49 1.73 -3.85
CA GLU A 27 14.48 0.81 -4.41
C GLU A 27 15.34 0.16 -3.33
N ARG A 28 15.90 0.95 -2.42
CA ARG A 28 16.69 0.42 -1.31
C ARG A 28 15.89 -0.52 -0.42
N ASN A 29 14.63 -0.19 -0.14
CA ASN A 29 13.74 -1.05 0.64
C ASN A 29 13.52 -2.39 -0.05
N LEU A 30 13.24 -2.39 -1.36
CA LEU A 30 13.06 -3.64 -2.12
C LEU A 30 14.31 -4.52 -2.03
N PHE A 31 15.51 -3.97 -2.28
CA PHE A 31 16.75 -4.73 -2.18
C PHE A 31 16.94 -5.31 -0.78
N ARG A 32 16.75 -4.52 0.27
CA ARG A 32 16.88 -4.97 1.66
C ARG A 32 15.90 -6.09 2.02
N ILE A 33 14.64 -5.95 1.54
CA ILE A 33 13.64 -7.00 1.75
C ILE A 33 14.06 -8.27 1.01
N ARG A 34 14.45 -8.19 -0.27
CA ARG A 34 14.89 -9.35 -1.05
C ARG A 34 16.10 -10.04 -0.45
N ASP A 35 17.10 -9.27 -0.04
CA ASP A 35 18.31 -9.82 0.60
C ASP A 35 18.03 -10.52 1.93
N SER A 36 16.93 -10.17 2.59
CA SER A 36 16.48 -10.81 3.82
C SER A 36 15.65 -12.08 3.59
N LEU A 37 15.16 -12.31 2.36
CA LEU A 37 14.38 -13.50 2.02
C LEU A 37 15.29 -14.68 1.68
N PRO A 38 14.84 -15.93 1.94
CA PRO A 38 15.54 -17.11 1.45
C PRO A 38 15.75 -17.07 -0.07
N PRO A 39 16.83 -17.67 -0.60
CA PRO A 39 17.07 -17.73 -2.03
C PRO A 39 15.91 -18.39 -2.80
N GLY A 40 15.55 -17.83 -3.95
CA GLY A 40 14.50 -18.38 -4.81
C GLY A 40 13.09 -17.92 -4.48
N ILE A 41 12.88 -17.16 -3.40
CA ILE A 41 11.58 -16.56 -3.09
C ILE A 41 11.26 -15.44 -4.07
N ARG A 42 10.10 -15.52 -4.72
CA ARG A 42 9.62 -14.50 -5.65
C ARG A 42 8.95 -13.34 -4.92
N TYR A 43 9.16 -12.15 -5.46
CA TYR A 43 8.65 -10.92 -4.89
C TYR A 43 7.46 -10.40 -5.70
N VAL A 44 6.26 -10.53 -5.16
CA VAL A 44 5.05 -9.94 -5.72
C VAL A 44 4.83 -8.56 -5.09
N ALA A 45 5.05 -7.50 -5.88
CA ALA A 45 4.86 -6.13 -5.43
C ALA A 45 3.38 -5.75 -5.46
N VAL A 46 2.80 -5.47 -4.30
CA VAL A 46 1.40 -5.03 -4.20
C VAL A 46 1.35 -3.52 -4.39
N VAL A 47 0.70 -3.09 -5.48
CA VAL A 47 0.63 -1.67 -5.91
C VAL A 47 -0.81 -1.16 -6.09
N LYS A 48 -1.77 -1.80 -5.44
CA LYS A 48 -3.18 -1.39 -5.42
C LYS A 48 -3.39 0.01 -4.83
N ALA A 49 -4.56 0.62 -5.08
CA ALA A 49 -4.92 1.96 -4.62
C ALA A 49 -3.86 3.01 -5.00
N ASP A 50 -3.52 3.05 -6.30
CA ASP A 50 -2.49 3.94 -6.85
C ASP A 50 -1.13 3.79 -6.11
N ALA A 51 -0.69 2.52 -5.93
CA ALA A 51 0.49 2.18 -5.13
C ALA A 51 0.41 2.73 -3.69
N TYR A 52 -0.74 2.51 -3.01
CA TYR A 52 -1.03 3.07 -1.68
C TYR A 52 -0.93 4.60 -1.64
N GLY A 53 -1.34 5.27 -2.72
CA GLY A 53 -1.28 6.72 -2.87
C GLY A 53 0.10 7.27 -3.25
N HIS A 54 1.05 6.40 -3.61
CA HIS A 54 2.41 6.81 -3.99
C HIS A 54 2.58 7.07 -5.51
N GLY A 55 1.51 6.88 -6.31
CA GLY A 55 1.57 7.02 -7.77
C GLY A 55 2.05 5.73 -8.44
N VAL A 56 1.12 4.96 -9.04
CA VAL A 56 1.38 3.61 -9.55
C VAL A 56 2.40 3.60 -10.71
N TYR A 57 2.36 4.57 -11.61
CA TYR A 57 3.25 4.58 -12.78
C TYR A 57 4.72 4.67 -12.42
N GLN A 58 5.10 5.66 -11.59
CA GLN A 58 6.48 5.87 -11.17
C GLN A 58 6.96 4.76 -10.24
N THR A 59 6.10 4.34 -9.30
CA THR A 59 6.38 3.26 -8.36
C THR A 59 6.63 1.95 -9.09
N ALA A 60 5.70 1.53 -9.96
CA ALA A 60 5.85 0.27 -10.69
C ALA A 60 7.05 0.28 -11.65
N SER A 61 7.28 1.41 -12.35
CA SER A 61 8.47 1.57 -13.20
C SER A 61 9.76 1.36 -12.41
N ARG A 62 9.85 1.91 -11.19
CA ARG A 62 11.02 1.71 -10.31
C ARG A 62 11.12 0.25 -9.84
N LEU A 63 10.01 -0.36 -9.45
CA LEU A 63 9.97 -1.76 -8.98
C LEU A 63 10.34 -2.75 -10.09
N MET A 64 9.97 -2.49 -11.35
CA MET A 64 10.42 -3.27 -12.51
C MET A 64 11.94 -3.23 -12.72
N GLN A 65 12.53 -2.03 -12.58
CA GLN A 65 13.98 -1.85 -12.69
C GLN A 65 14.77 -2.53 -11.57
N THR A 66 14.14 -2.79 -10.44
CA THR A 66 14.72 -3.40 -9.24
C THR A 66 14.31 -4.87 -9.04
N ASN A 67 13.87 -5.53 -10.11
CA ASN A 67 13.57 -6.96 -10.14
C ASN A 67 12.41 -7.43 -9.23
N ALA A 68 11.30 -6.68 -9.17
CA ALA A 68 10.04 -7.28 -8.73
C ALA A 68 9.67 -8.40 -9.71
N ASP A 69 9.15 -9.54 -9.24
CA ASP A 69 8.85 -10.69 -10.11
C ASP A 69 7.44 -10.62 -10.71
N ALA A 70 6.50 -9.97 -10.00
CA ALA A 70 5.12 -9.78 -10.40
C ALA A 70 4.50 -8.60 -9.65
N PHE A 71 3.34 -8.17 -10.11
CA PHE A 71 2.54 -7.15 -9.44
C PHE A 71 1.21 -7.72 -8.94
N ALA A 72 0.62 -7.05 -7.93
CA ALA A 72 -0.74 -7.35 -7.49
C ALA A 72 -1.52 -6.06 -7.26
N VAL A 73 -2.76 -6.04 -7.76
CA VAL A 73 -3.70 -4.91 -7.73
C VAL A 73 -5.03 -5.32 -7.11
N ALA A 74 -5.93 -4.37 -6.83
CA ALA A 74 -7.21 -4.68 -6.20
C ALA A 74 -8.27 -5.13 -7.21
N ASN A 75 -8.31 -4.58 -8.43
CA ASN A 75 -9.37 -4.79 -9.41
C ASN A 75 -8.82 -4.72 -10.84
N VAL A 76 -9.71 -4.99 -11.81
CA VAL A 76 -9.36 -5.01 -13.25
C VAL A 76 -8.96 -3.63 -13.75
N GLU A 77 -9.60 -2.54 -13.28
CA GLU A 77 -9.28 -1.17 -13.70
C GLU A 77 -7.84 -0.79 -13.30
N GLU A 78 -7.41 -1.10 -12.07
CA GLU A 78 -6.02 -0.89 -11.65
C GLU A 78 -5.05 -1.74 -12.47
N GLY A 79 -5.44 -2.98 -12.81
CA GLY A 79 -4.67 -3.87 -13.68
C GLY A 79 -4.51 -3.28 -15.09
N ALA A 80 -5.58 -2.74 -15.66
CA ALA A 80 -5.56 -2.09 -16.96
C ALA A 80 -4.60 -0.89 -17.00
N ARG A 81 -4.66 -0.03 -15.99
CA ARG A 81 -3.73 1.11 -15.86
C ARG A 81 -2.28 0.65 -15.75
N LEU A 82 -2.04 -0.40 -14.97
CA LEU A 82 -0.68 -0.91 -14.81
C LEU A 82 -0.15 -1.57 -16.09
N GLN A 83 -0.99 -2.22 -16.91
CA GLN A 83 -0.62 -2.80 -18.20
C GLN A 83 -0.09 -1.77 -19.20
N GLU A 84 -0.42 -0.49 -19.06
CA GLU A 84 0.12 0.57 -19.93
C GLU A 84 1.65 0.63 -19.89
N ILE A 85 2.25 0.33 -18.74
CA ILE A 85 3.70 0.41 -18.48
C ILE A 85 4.34 -0.94 -18.19
N ALA A 86 3.60 -1.91 -17.67
CA ALA A 86 4.11 -3.21 -17.22
C ALA A 86 3.75 -4.37 -18.17
N ARG A 87 3.78 -4.13 -19.48
CA ARG A 87 3.48 -5.16 -20.49
C ARG A 87 4.42 -6.36 -20.35
N GLY A 88 3.82 -7.55 -20.29
CA GLY A 88 4.56 -8.80 -20.13
C GLY A 88 4.89 -9.18 -18.68
N TRP A 89 4.58 -8.33 -17.72
CA TRP A 89 4.67 -8.67 -16.32
C TRP A 89 3.39 -9.35 -15.83
N PRO A 90 3.48 -10.41 -14.99
CA PRO A 90 2.30 -10.97 -14.36
C PRO A 90 1.65 -9.94 -13.42
N ILE A 91 0.35 -9.68 -13.59
CA ILE A 91 -0.42 -8.76 -12.75
C ILE A 91 -1.59 -9.54 -12.15
N LEU A 92 -1.52 -9.83 -10.85
CA LEU A 92 -2.54 -10.56 -10.12
C LEU A 92 -3.64 -9.61 -9.61
N VAL A 93 -4.87 -9.84 -10.00
CA VAL A 93 -6.06 -9.17 -9.45
C VAL A 93 -6.46 -9.86 -8.15
N LEU A 94 -6.30 -9.20 -7.01
CA LEU A 94 -6.52 -9.75 -5.67
C LEU A 94 -7.98 -9.75 -5.23
N GLY A 95 -8.80 -8.86 -5.81
CA GLY A 95 -10.21 -8.69 -5.47
C GLY A 95 -11.13 -9.54 -6.32
N PRO A 96 -12.44 -9.52 -6.03
CA PRO A 96 -13.44 -10.16 -6.87
C PRO A 96 -13.52 -9.45 -8.22
N VAL A 97 -13.85 -10.22 -9.25
CA VAL A 97 -14.06 -9.72 -10.61
C VAL A 97 -15.55 -9.82 -10.93
N LEU A 98 -16.14 -8.71 -11.32
CA LEU A 98 -17.55 -8.65 -11.70
C LEU A 98 -17.76 -9.25 -13.10
N PRO A 99 -18.94 -9.80 -13.43
CA PRO A 99 -19.19 -10.39 -14.74
C PRO A 99 -18.87 -9.47 -15.91
N GLU A 100 -19.16 -8.18 -15.78
CA GLU A 100 -18.89 -7.16 -16.79
C GLU A 100 -17.38 -6.85 -16.99
N GLU A 101 -16.53 -7.22 -16.02
CA GLU A 101 -15.07 -7.01 -16.06
C GLU A 101 -14.31 -8.21 -16.66
N GLU A 102 -14.95 -9.39 -16.76
CA GLU A 102 -14.29 -10.66 -17.12
C GLU A 102 -13.64 -10.60 -18.52
N SER A 103 -14.34 -10.02 -19.49
CA SER A 103 -13.79 -9.90 -20.86
C SER A 103 -12.54 -9.02 -20.88
N ALA A 104 -12.53 -7.92 -20.11
CA ALA A 104 -11.36 -7.04 -20.00
C ALA A 104 -10.21 -7.76 -19.27
N LEU A 105 -10.50 -8.48 -18.19
CA LEU A 105 -9.52 -9.29 -17.45
C LEU A 105 -8.77 -10.26 -18.39
N VAL A 106 -9.51 -11.00 -19.25
CA VAL A 106 -8.94 -11.96 -20.19
C VAL A 106 -8.15 -11.26 -21.29
N GLN A 107 -8.73 -10.23 -21.94
CA GLN A 107 -8.08 -9.50 -23.05
C GLN A 107 -6.79 -8.79 -22.63
N LEU A 108 -6.73 -8.30 -21.40
CA LEU A 108 -5.54 -7.66 -20.83
C LEU A 108 -4.49 -8.68 -20.37
N GLY A 109 -4.78 -9.98 -20.37
CA GLY A 109 -3.88 -11.01 -19.87
C GLY A 109 -3.55 -10.87 -18.39
N LEU A 110 -4.50 -10.37 -17.58
CA LEU A 110 -4.35 -10.28 -16.14
C LEU A 110 -4.50 -11.66 -15.51
N VAL A 111 -3.89 -11.88 -14.35
CA VAL A 111 -4.03 -13.11 -13.59
C VAL A 111 -5.23 -12.98 -12.65
N ALA A 112 -6.21 -13.87 -12.75
CA ALA A 112 -7.40 -13.82 -11.92
C ALA A 112 -7.22 -14.51 -10.57
N THR A 113 -7.91 -14.02 -9.54
CA THR A 113 -8.15 -14.76 -8.30
C THR A 113 -9.43 -15.57 -8.42
N VAL A 114 -9.37 -16.88 -8.18
CA VAL A 114 -10.51 -17.79 -8.11
C VAL A 114 -10.79 -18.13 -6.65
N SER A 115 -12.00 -17.85 -6.20
CA SER A 115 -12.47 -18.09 -4.81
C SER A 115 -13.61 -19.11 -4.72
N SER A 116 -14.15 -19.59 -5.86
CA SER A 116 -15.24 -20.57 -5.92
C SER A 116 -15.23 -21.34 -7.23
N THR A 117 -15.94 -22.48 -7.24
CA THR A 117 -16.19 -23.26 -8.48
C THR A 117 -16.97 -22.45 -9.52
N ASN A 118 -17.93 -21.63 -9.08
CA ASN A 118 -18.73 -20.81 -9.98
C ASN A 118 -17.88 -19.73 -10.69
N GLU A 119 -16.94 -19.11 -9.98
CA GLU A 119 -15.99 -18.17 -10.62
C GLU A 119 -15.09 -18.89 -11.63
N ALA A 120 -14.58 -20.08 -11.28
CA ALA A 120 -13.77 -20.88 -12.20
C ALA A 120 -14.53 -21.19 -13.50
N ILE A 121 -15.81 -21.61 -13.39
CA ILE A 121 -16.64 -21.90 -14.55
C ILE A 121 -16.86 -20.65 -15.40
N ARG A 122 -17.30 -19.53 -14.81
CA ARG A 122 -17.52 -18.27 -15.55
C ARG A 122 -16.26 -17.78 -16.26
N PHE A 123 -15.13 -17.81 -15.57
CA PHE A 123 -13.83 -17.38 -16.14
C PHE A 123 -13.42 -18.29 -17.30
N SER A 124 -13.65 -19.61 -17.19
CA SER A 124 -13.39 -20.56 -18.28
C SER A 124 -14.27 -20.31 -19.50
N GLU A 125 -15.57 -20.07 -19.28
CA GLU A 125 -16.54 -19.76 -20.35
C GLU A 125 -16.16 -18.45 -21.06
N THR A 126 -15.85 -17.40 -20.30
CA THR A 126 -15.42 -16.10 -20.87
C THR A 126 -14.12 -16.22 -21.65
N ALA A 127 -13.10 -16.90 -21.10
CA ALA A 127 -11.85 -17.12 -21.78
C ALA A 127 -12.03 -17.94 -23.08
N GLY A 128 -12.84 -19.01 -23.02
CA GLY A 128 -13.18 -19.84 -24.16
C GLY A 128 -13.92 -19.08 -25.26
N SER A 129 -14.86 -18.20 -24.90
CA SER A 129 -15.59 -17.36 -25.86
C SER A 129 -14.67 -16.38 -26.61
N LEU A 130 -13.56 -16.01 -25.99
CA LEU A 130 -12.52 -15.14 -26.59
C LEU A 130 -11.37 -15.92 -27.25
N GLY A 131 -11.44 -17.27 -27.23
CA GLY A 131 -10.38 -18.12 -27.78
C GLY A 131 -9.04 -18.00 -27.05
N GLN A 132 -9.06 -17.69 -25.76
CA GLN A 132 -7.89 -17.46 -24.92
C GLN A 132 -7.86 -18.41 -23.72
N THR A 133 -6.69 -18.52 -23.10
CA THR A 133 -6.52 -19.20 -21.82
C THR A 133 -6.19 -18.17 -20.74
N LEU A 134 -6.91 -18.19 -19.64
CA LEU A 134 -6.73 -17.28 -18.52
C LEU A 134 -5.82 -17.90 -17.45
N ASP A 135 -4.77 -17.20 -17.05
CA ASP A 135 -3.95 -17.55 -15.90
C ASP A 135 -4.72 -17.25 -14.60
N VAL A 136 -4.74 -18.21 -13.68
CA VAL A 136 -5.46 -18.05 -12.41
C VAL A 136 -4.63 -18.44 -11.20
N HIS A 137 -4.89 -17.76 -10.07
CA HIS A 137 -4.48 -18.20 -8.74
C HIS A 137 -5.72 -18.59 -7.93
N VAL A 138 -5.71 -19.78 -7.34
CA VAL A 138 -6.76 -20.19 -6.40
C VAL A 138 -6.47 -19.57 -5.04
N LYS A 139 -7.44 -18.85 -4.51
CA LYS A 139 -7.38 -18.28 -3.17
C LYS A 139 -8.12 -19.15 -2.17
N ILE A 140 -7.43 -19.45 -1.05
CA ILE A 140 -7.97 -20.28 0.04
C ILE A 140 -8.21 -19.38 1.25
N ASP A 141 -9.43 -19.41 1.78
CA ASP A 141 -9.74 -18.80 3.07
C ASP A 141 -9.37 -19.78 4.19
N THR A 142 -8.35 -19.40 4.95
CA THR A 142 -7.84 -20.16 6.09
C THR A 142 -8.25 -19.56 7.44
N GLY A 143 -9.10 -18.50 7.40
CA GLY A 143 -9.60 -17.87 8.62
C GLY A 143 -9.59 -16.33 8.57
N MET A 144 -9.43 -15.72 7.39
CA MET A 144 -9.64 -14.29 7.25
C MET A 144 -11.12 -13.91 7.09
N GLY A 145 -11.96 -14.82 6.58
CA GLY A 145 -13.41 -14.62 6.45
C GLY A 145 -13.81 -13.54 5.44
N ARG A 146 -13.04 -13.40 4.34
CA ARG A 146 -13.29 -12.34 3.35
C ARG A 146 -13.41 -12.84 1.91
N LEU A 147 -12.37 -13.41 1.37
CA LEU A 147 -12.26 -13.93 0.00
C LEU A 147 -11.51 -15.25 0.01
N GLY A 148 -11.85 -16.11 -0.93
CA GLY A 148 -11.26 -17.44 -1.08
C GLY A 148 -12.24 -18.54 -0.76
N VAL A 149 -12.04 -19.72 -1.34
CA VAL A 149 -12.76 -20.92 -0.96
C VAL A 149 -12.36 -21.34 0.46
N TRP A 150 -13.32 -21.83 1.26
CA TRP A 150 -13.00 -22.36 2.58
C TRP A 150 -12.03 -23.54 2.47
N HIS A 151 -11.02 -23.58 3.33
CA HIS A 151 -9.87 -24.47 3.17
C HIS A 151 -10.22 -25.97 3.06
N GLU A 152 -11.33 -26.40 3.65
CA GLU A 152 -11.81 -27.79 3.57
C GLU A 152 -12.48 -28.13 2.23
N GLU A 153 -12.95 -27.10 1.51
CA GLU A 153 -13.64 -27.21 0.21
C GLU A 153 -12.70 -26.92 -0.97
N ALA A 154 -11.44 -26.56 -0.70
CA ALA A 154 -10.48 -26.10 -1.71
C ALA A 154 -10.27 -27.11 -2.85
N LYS A 155 -10.32 -28.41 -2.55
CA LYS A 155 -10.12 -29.48 -3.54
C LYS A 155 -11.11 -29.36 -4.70
N GLN A 156 -12.38 -29.02 -4.45
CA GLN A 156 -13.40 -28.91 -5.50
C GLN A 156 -13.05 -27.79 -6.48
N VAL A 157 -12.53 -26.66 -5.99
CA VAL A 157 -12.12 -25.55 -6.84
C VAL A 157 -10.88 -25.92 -7.66
N PHE A 158 -9.89 -26.59 -7.07
CA PHE A 158 -8.74 -27.11 -7.80
C PHE A 158 -9.15 -28.07 -8.91
N ASP A 159 -10.01 -29.05 -8.59
CA ASP A 159 -10.50 -30.02 -9.58
C ASP A 159 -11.25 -29.31 -10.72
N THR A 160 -11.97 -28.24 -10.45
CA THR A 160 -12.68 -27.46 -11.47
C THR A 160 -11.70 -26.69 -12.36
N VAL A 161 -10.71 -26.03 -11.77
CA VAL A 161 -9.70 -25.28 -12.53
C VAL A 161 -8.85 -26.21 -13.39
N GLU A 162 -8.39 -27.34 -12.85
CA GLU A 162 -7.56 -28.31 -13.58
C GLU A 162 -8.30 -29.01 -14.75
N ARG A 163 -9.64 -29.16 -14.64
CA ARG A 163 -10.47 -29.72 -15.73
C ARG A 163 -10.90 -28.70 -16.79
N SER A 164 -10.63 -27.43 -16.56
CA SER A 164 -11.06 -26.36 -17.46
C SER A 164 -10.01 -26.12 -18.55
N ASP A 165 -10.37 -26.34 -19.81
CA ASP A 165 -9.47 -26.19 -20.96
C ASP A 165 -8.97 -24.75 -21.14
N ASN A 166 -9.73 -23.76 -20.66
CA ASN A 166 -9.47 -22.34 -20.84
C ASN A 166 -8.90 -21.66 -19.58
N LEU A 167 -8.59 -22.43 -18.53
CA LEU A 167 -7.89 -21.91 -17.35
C LEU A 167 -6.52 -22.58 -17.22
N ARG A 168 -5.59 -21.82 -16.65
CA ARG A 168 -4.27 -22.33 -16.31
C ARG A 168 -3.91 -21.95 -14.89
N LEU A 169 -3.83 -22.94 -13.99
CA LEU A 169 -3.41 -22.72 -12.62
C LEU A 169 -1.95 -22.26 -12.60
N ARG A 170 -1.69 -21.07 -12.06
CA ARG A 170 -0.36 -20.46 -11.91
C ARG A 170 0.05 -20.26 -10.46
N GLY A 171 -0.91 -20.27 -9.56
CA GLY A 171 -0.57 -20.12 -8.15
C GLY A 171 -1.71 -20.44 -7.20
N ILE A 172 -1.34 -20.51 -5.94
CA ILE A 172 -2.24 -20.80 -4.82
C ILE A 172 -1.86 -19.86 -3.69
N TYR A 173 -2.85 -19.24 -3.05
CA TYR A 173 -2.53 -18.36 -1.95
C TYR A 173 -3.60 -18.23 -0.87
N THR A 174 -3.17 -17.82 0.29
CA THR A 174 -4.03 -17.37 1.39
C THR A 174 -3.64 -15.96 1.85
N HIS A 175 -4.32 -15.44 2.85
CA HIS A 175 -3.98 -14.14 3.45
C HIS A 175 -4.13 -14.21 4.97
N TYR A 176 -3.08 -13.81 5.68
CA TYR A 176 -3.11 -13.78 7.14
C TYR A 176 -3.95 -12.62 7.63
N SER A 177 -4.80 -12.90 8.60
CA SER A 177 -5.68 -11.90 9.21
C SER A 177 -4.94 -11.07 10.26
N ASP A 178 -4.01 -11.71 10.98
CA ASP A 178 -3.38 -11.10 12.15
C ASP A 178 -1.99 -11.69 12.43
N ALA A 179 -1.04 -11.38 11.56
CA ALA A 179 0.33 -11.85 11.74
C ALA A 179 1.09 -11.09 12.83
N VAL A 180 0.59 -9.92 13.27
CA VAL A 180 1.25 -9.04 14.24
C VAL A 180 0.85 -9.37 15.66
N GLU A 181 -0.45 -9.42 15.94
CA GLU A 181 -0.96 -9.54 17.32
C GLU A 181 -1.27 -10.99 17.71
N SER A 182 -1.52 -11.88 16.71
CA SER A 182 -1.84 -13.29 16.95
C SER A 182 -1.01 -14.24 16.09
N PRO A 183 0.28 -14.42 16.41
CA PRO A 183 1.15 -15.38 15.72
C PRO A 183 0.61 -16.81 15.77
N GLU A 184 0.00 -17.22 16.89
CA GLU A 184 -0.59 -18.55 17.05
C GLU A 184 -1.70 -18.81 16.04
N PHE A 185 -2.62 -17.86 15.85
CA PHE A 185 -3.67 -17.99 14.85
C PHE A 185 -3.10 -18.01 13.43
N THR A 186 -2.06 -17.23 13.18
CA THR A 186 -1.35 -17.25 11.90
C THR A 186 -0.70 -18.60 11.62
N HIS A 187 -0.10 -19.26 12.62
CA HIS A 187 0.38 -20.65 12.48
C HIS A 187 -0.77 -21.62 12.15
N GLN A 188 -1.95 -21.44 12.75
CA GLN A 188 -3.12 -22.25 12.40
C GLN A 188 -3.54 -22.00 10.93
N GLN A 189 -3.57 -20.75 10.47
CA GLN A 189 -3.84 -20.41 9.07
C GLN A 189 -2.81 -21.08 8.12
N ARG A 190 -1.52 -21.04 8.45
CA ARG A 190 -0.46 -21.72 7.70
C ARG A 190 -0.70 -23.22 7.61
N ALA A 191 -1.00 -23.86 8.74
CA ALA A 191 -1.27 -25.29 8.78
C ALA A 191 -2.51 -25.68 7.97
N ARG A 192 -3.61 -24.89 8.01
CA ARG A 192 -4.79 -25.09 7.17
C ARG A 192 -4.46 -24.97 5.69
N PHE A 193 -3.65 -23.97 5.32
CA PHE A 193 -3.23 -23.72 3.95
C PHE A 193 -2.40 -24.91 3.40
N ILE A 194 -1.42 -25.36 4.14
CA ILE A 194 -0.58 -26.52 3.77
C ILE A 194 -1.45 -27.79 3.60
N ARG A 195 -2.36 -28.05 4.55
CA ARG A 195 -3.29 -29.21 4.41
C ARG A 195 -4.18 -29.13 3.19
N ALA A 196 -4.68 -27.94 2.83
CA ALA A 196 -5.49 -27.77 1.64
C ALA A 196 -4.72 -28.07 0.36
N ILE A 197 -3.46 -27.63 0.27
CA ILE A 197 -2.56 -27.94 -0.86
C ILE A 197 -2.28 -29.46 -0.94
N GLN A 198 -1.95 -30.08 0.19
CA GLN A 198 -1.69 -31.54 0.28
C GLN A 198 -2.92 -32.37 -0.11
N SER A 199 -4.12 -31.99 0.36
CA SER A 199 -5.36 -32.68 0.02
C SER A 199 -5.69 -32.67 -1.48
N ALA A 200 -5.14 -31.72 -2.21
CA ALA A 200 -5.24 -31.61 -3.66
C ALA A 200 -4.08 -32.27 -4.42
N GLY A 201 -3.04 -32.75 -3.71
CA GLY A 201 -1.85 -33.36 -4.33
C GLY A 201 -0.94 -32.35 -5.05
N LEU A 202 -0.97 -31.09 -4.62
CA LEU A 202 -0.28 -29.97 -5.30
C LEU A 202 1.04 -29.54 -4.61
N GLU A 203 1.43 -30.23 -3.52
CA GLU A 203 2.60 -29.87 -2.71
C GLU A 203 3.94 -29.96 -3.44
N ASN A 204 4.01 -30.77 -4.49
CA ASN A 204 5.22 -30.99 -5.29
C ASN A 204 5.24 -30.22 -6.63
N ARG A 205 4.26 -29.34 -6.87
CA ARG A 205 4.15 -28.54 -8.09
C ARG A 205 5.10 -27.34 -8.04
N THR A 206 6.24 -27.46 -8.70
CA THR A 206 7.29 -26.42 -8.75
C THR A 206 6.99 -25.29 -9.76
N ASP A 207 6.01 -25.49 -10.60
CA ASP A 207 5.53 -24.52 -11.60
C ASP A 207 4.50 -23.52 -11.02
N LEU A 208 4.02 -23.76 -9.79
CA LEU A 208 3.05 -22.90 -9.12
C LEU A 208 3.71 -21.88 -8.18
N LEU A 209 3.16 -20.67 -8.14
CA LEU A 209 3.45 -19.73 -7.07
C LEU A 209 2.60 -20.07 -5.84
N ILE A 210 3.25 -20.51 -4.75
CA ILE A 210 2.57 -20.78 -3.49
C ILE A 210 2.94 -19.69 -2.50
N HIS A 211 1.97 -18.88 -2.10
CA HIS A 211 2.24 -17.69 -1.31
C HIS A 211 1.18 -17.40 -0.25
N ALA A 212 1.62 -17.10 0.96
CA ALA A 212 0.77 -16.75 2.09
C ALA A 212 1.12 -15.35 2.65
N ASP A 213 2.40 -15.07 2.76
CA ASP A 213 2.94 -13.94 3.50
C ASP A 213 2.61 -12.60 2.81
N ASN A 214 1.87 -11.75 3.51
CA ASN A 214 1.75 -10.32 3.25
C ASN A 214 2.93 -9.58 3.92
N SER A 215 2.95 -8.25 3.94
CA SER A 215 4.02 -7.48 4.59
C SER A 215 4.27 -7.94 6.03
N ALA A 216 3.23 -8.04 6.85
CA ALA A 216 3.34 -8.47 8.24
C ALA A 216 3.81 -9.94 8.37
N GLY A 217 3.31 -10.85 7.52
CA GLY A 217 3.77 -12.23 7.45
C GLY A 217 5.24 -12.33 7.05
N THR A 218 5.67 -11.54 6.07
CA THR A 218 7.08 -11.45 5.67
C THR A 218 7.96 -10.97 6.83
N GLU A 219 7.50 -9.97 7.60
CA GLU A 219 8.21 -9.48 8.79
C GLU A 219 8.34 -10.53 9.90
N ALA A 220 7.29 -11.33 10.11
CA ALA A 220 7.21 -12.27 11.21
C ALA A 220 7.85 -13.66 10.89
N PHE A 221 7.74 -14.12 9.63
CA PHE A 221 7.97 -15.52 9.28
C PHE A 221 8.94 -15.73 8.12
N ASN A 222 9.75 -14.75 7.72
CA ASN A 222 10.63 -14.87 6.57
C ASN A 222 11.63 -16.06 6.67
N HIS A 223 12.05 -16.43 7.88
CA HIS A 223 12.97 -17.58 8.11
C HIS A 223 12.26 -18.94 8.13
N GLU A 224 10.95 -18.95 8.36
CA GLU A 224 10.12 -20.15 8.45
C GLU A 224 9.26 -20.36 7.20
N ASN A 225 9.47 -19.58 6.16
CA ASN A 225 8.58 -19.56 5.01
C ASN A 225 8.72 -20.82 4.15
N PRO A 226 7.74 -21.74 4.17
CA PRO A 226 7.74 -22.93 3.33
C PRO A 226 7.27 -22.67 1.90
N PHE A 227 6.93 -21.41 1.57
CA PHE A 227 6.35 -21.00 0.30
C PHE A 227 7.40 -20.35 -0.60
N ASN A 228 7.11 -20.22 -1.89
CA ASN A 228 8.07 -19.75 -2.88
C ASN A 228 7.82 -18.31 -3.35
N ALA A 229 6.88 -17.58 -2.71
CA ALA A 229 6.68 -16.17 -2.98
C ALA A 229 6.11 -15.41 -1.77
N VAL A 230 6.36 -14.09 -1.74
CA VAL A 230 5.79 -13.13 -0.78
C VAL A 230 5.02 -12.04 -1.53
N ARG A 231 4.02 -11.44 -0.88
CA ARG A 231 3.25 -10.30 -1.40
C ARG A 231 3.49 -9.07 -0.54
N VAL A 232 4.40 -8.22 -0.97
CA VAL A 232 4.83 -7.05 -0.19
C VAL A 232 4.06 -5.81 -0.62
N GLY A 233 3.38 -5.19 0.33
CA GLY A 233 2.66 -3.91 0.18
C GLY A 233 3.29 -2.84 1.05
N LEU A 234 2.78 -2.62 2.27
CA LEU A 234 3.21 -1.54 3.15
C LEU A 234 4.71 -1.54 3.45
N LEU A 235 5.30 -2.71 3.61
CA LEU A 235 6.72 -2.83 3.97
C LEU A 235 7.64 -2.20 2.92
N GLN A 236 7.35 -2.37 1.60
CA GLN A 236 8.17 -1.75 0.56
C GLN A 236 8.13 -0.21 0.59
N PHE A 237 7.05 0.37 1.14
CA PHE A 237 6.91 1.82 1.33
C PHE A 237 7.50 2.33 2.65
N GLY A 238 8.17 1.46 3.40
CA GLY A 238 8.83 1.85 4.65
C GLY A 238 7.92 1.82 5.87
N VAL A 239 6.77 1.12 5.80
CA VAL A 239 5.84 0.95 6.91
C VAL A 239 6.01 -0.45 7.48
N THR A 240 6.63 -0.54 8.64
CA THR A 240 6.77 -1.77 9.44
C THR A 240 5.60 -1.86 10.42
N GLN A 241 5.00 -3.03 10.52
CA GLN A 241 3.84 -3.27 11.39
C GLN A 241 4.16 -4.13 12.59
N TYR A 242 5.28 -4.88 12.55
CA TYR A 242 5.65 -5.85 13.56
C TYR A 242 6.78 -5.30 14.46
N PRO A 243 6.55 -5.08 15.78
CA PRO A 243 7.55 -4.49 16.68
C PRO A 243 8.86 -5.28 16.79
N SER A 244 8.79 -6.60 16.65
CA SER A 244 9.95 -7.50 16.65
C SER A 244 10.37 -7.96 15.25
N SER A 245 10.01 -7.18 14.22
CA SER A 245 10.34 -7.48 12.83
C SER A 245 11.84 -7.66 12.62
N VAL A 246 12.20 -8.68 11.86
CA VAL A 246 13.59 -8.88 11.38
C VAL A 246 14.11 -7.68 10.60
N PHE A 247 13.20 -6.89 10.00
CA PHE A 247 13.54 -5.69 9.23
C PHE A 247 13.90 -4.47 10.10
N HIS A 248 13.70 -4.50 11.43
CA HIS A 248 14.24 -3.44 12.30
C HIS A 248 15.77 -3.36 12.22
N SER A 249 16.44 -4.49 12.03
CA SER A 249 17.90 -4.52 11.82
C SER A 249 18.33 -4.10 10.41
N VAL A 250 17.41 -4.08 9.44
CA VAL A 250 17.66 -3.82 8.02
C VAL A 250 17.36 -2.37 7.62
N SER A 251 16.89 -1.53 8.55
CA SER A 251 16.64 -0.09 8.33
C SER A 251 15.79 0.24 7.11
N ILE A 252 14.54 -0.25 7.08
CA ILE A 252 13.56 0.12 6.07
C ILE A 252 13.25 1.62 6.18
N GLU A 253 13.27 2.33 5.05
CA GLU A 253 13.14 3.79 4.99
C GLU A 253 11.73 4.20 4.57
N PRO A 254 11.09 5.18 5.27
CA PRO A 254 9.85 5.77 4.77
C PRO A 254 10.02 6.39 3.38
N VAL A 255 9.13 6.01 2.47
CA VAL A 255 9.12 6.50 1.08
C VAL A 255 8.33 7.80 0.94
N PHE A 256 7.35 8.01 1.81
CA PHE A 256 6.39 9.10 1.75
C PHE A 256 6.78 10.26 2.66
N ARG A 257 6.68 11.49 2.15
CA ARG A 257 6.73 12.72 2.93
C ARG A 257 5.57 13.61 2.54
N PHE A 258 4.99 14.32 3.53
CA PHE A 258 3.89 15.23 3.31
C PHE A 258 4.25 16.61 3.82
N ASN A 259 4.19 17.60 2.95
CA ASN A 259 4.68 18.95 3.19
C ASN A 259 3.63 20.01 2.85
N THR A 260 3.73 21.15 3.52
CA THR A 260 2.97 22.37 3.21
C THR A 260 3.86 23.60 3.46
N ARG A 261 3.26 24.80 3.38
CA ARG A 261 3.96 26.06 3.60
C ARG A 261 3.27 26.91 4.64
N ILE A 262 4.03 27.83 5.25
CA ILE A 262 3.47 28.93 6.04
C ILE A 262 2.85 29.94 5.08
N GLY A 263 1.53 30.16 5.20
CA GLY A 263 0.81 31.17 4.41
C GLY A 263 0.70 32.51 5.12
N LEU A 264 0.72 32.51 6.46
CA LEU A 264 0.58 33.73 7.26
C LEU A 264 1.25 33.54 8.63
N LEU A 265 1.87 34.59 9.14
CA LEU A 265 2.38 34.66 10.51
C LEU A 265 1.64 35.76 11.27
N LYS A 266 1.25 35.50 12.53
CA LYS A 266 0.67 36.51 13.41
C LYS A 266 0.93 36.19 14.87
N THR A 267 0.89 37.22 15.72
CA THR A 267 0.92 37.08 17.16
C THR A 267 -0.52 37.18 17.70
N LEU A 268 -0.94 36.20 18.48
CA LEU A 268 -2.22 36.21 19.18
C LEU A 268 -2.02 36.66 20.62
N PRO A 269 -2.80 37.66 21.12
CA PRO A 269 -2.80 38.03 22.53
C PRO A 269 -3.30 36.89 23.42
N ALA A 270 -2.95 36.93 24.71
CA ALA A 270 -3.55 36.06 25.71
C ALA A 270 -5.10 36.20 25.71
N GLY A 271 -5.80 35.11 25.93
CA GLY A 271 -7.27 35.01 25.89
C GLY A 271 -7.85 34.83 24.49
N THR A 272 -7.03 34.85 23.42
CA THR A 272 -7.50 34.65 22.05
C THR A 272 -7.87 33.20 21.77
N PRO A 273 -9.12 32.90 21.35
CA PRO A 273 -9.48 31.55 20.90
C PRO A 273 -8.94 31.26 19.49
N VAL A 274 -8.65 29.98 19.20
CA VAL A 274 -8.14 29.50 17.92
C VAL A 274 -9.11 28.53 17.27
N SER A 275 -9.45 28.78 16.01
CA SER A 275 -10.22 27.89 15.12
C SER A 275 -11.65 27.59 15.59
N TYR A 276 -12.35 26.69 14.88
CA TYR A 276 -13.74 26.32 15.15
C TYR A 276 -13.91 25.70 16.54
N GLY A 277 -15.03 26.02 17.17
CA GLY A 277 -15.38 25.51 18.50
C GLY A 277 -14.52 26.06 19.62
N ARG A 278 -13.55 26.92 19.35
CA ARG A 278 -12.68 27.57 20.35
C ARG A 278 -12.06 26.56 21.32
N THR A 279 -11.62 25.41 20.79
CA THR A 279 -11.09 24.29 21.59
C THR A 279 -9.69 24.54 22.13
N TYR A 280 -9.05 25.61 21.68
CA TYR A 280 -7.80 26.13 22.22
C TYR A 280 -7.96 27.63 22.49
N VAL A 281 -7.43 28.09 23.62
CA VAL A 281 -7.37 29.51 23.99
C VAL A 281 -5.94 29.82 24.41
N ALA A 282 -5.33 30.86 23.81
CA ALA A 282 -3.98 31.26 24.13
C ALA A 282 -3.89 31.77 25.57
N THR A 283 -3.09 31.15 26.44
CA THR A 283 -2.91 31.54 27.85
C THR A 283 -1.92 32.68 28.05
N LYS A 284 -1.10 32.96 27.04
CA LYS A 284 -0.11 34.05 26.96
C LYS A 284 -0.02 34.51 25.50
N PRO A 285 0.60 35.66 25.21
CA PRO A 285 0.89 36.03 23.82
C PRO A 285 1.68 34.92 23.14
N ILE A 286 1.24 34.50 21.94
CA ILE A 286 1.76 33.34 21.22
C ILE A 286 1.97 33.70 19.74
N ARG A 287 3.12 33.34 19.19
CA ARG A 287 3.41 33.50 17.77
C ARG A 287 2.88 32.29 17.01
N THR A 288 2.00 32.50 16.05
CA THR A 288 1.34 31.44 15.28
C THR A 288 1.65 31.54 13.80
N ALA A 289 1.68 30.38 13.14
CA ALA A 289 1.66 30.26 11.69
C ALA A 289 0.36 29.61 11.23
N ILE A 290 -0.17 30.08 10.10
CA ILE A 290 -1.28 29.46 9.38
C ILE A 290 -0.65 28.68 8.23
N LEU A 291 -0.78 27.37 8.27
CA LEU A 291 -0.35 26.48 7.21
C LEU A 291 -1.38 26.40 6.11
N THR A 292 -0.91 26.25 4.86
CA THR A 292 -1.77 26.22 3.65
C THR A 292 -2.27 24.81 3.32
N ALA A 293 -2.54 24.00 4.34
CA ALA A 293 -3.11 22.66 4.25
C ALA A 293 -4.07 22.39 5.41
N GLY A 294 -5.12 21.63 5.14
CA GLY A 294 -6.12 21.21 6.09
C GLY A 294 -6.64 19.79 5.83
N TYR A 295 -7.86 19.48 6.34
CA TYR A 295 -8.40 18.12 6.14
C TYR A 295 -8.79 17.83 4.67
N GLY A 296 -9.04 18.84 3.86
CA GLY A 296 -9.25 18.70 2.42
C GLY A 296 -7.99 18.22 1.67
N ASP A 297 -6.81 18.44 2.25
CA ASP A 297 -5.52 17.97 1.74
C ASP A 297 -5.07 16.64 2.37
N GLY A 298 -5.86 16.05 3.28
CA GLY A 298 -5.56 14.78 3.93
C GLY A 298 -5.02 14.89 5.36
N ILE A 299 -4.99 16.08 5.99
CA ILE A 299 -4.63 16.20 7.41
C ILE A 299 -5.81 15.67 8.26
N PRO A 300 -5.62 14.63 9.10
CA PRO A 300 -6.73 14.10 9.87
C PRO A 300 -7.22 15.12 10.90
N THR A 301 -8.54 15.28 10.99
CA THR A 301 -9.16 16.17 12.01
C THR A 301 -8.82 15.76 13.44
N ALA A 302 -8.49 14.49 13.66
CA ALA A 302 -8.01 13.95 14.94
C ALA A 302 -6.65 14.54 15.38
N ALA A 303 -5.89 15.16 14.47
CA ALA A 303 -4.67 15.89 14.80
C ALA A 303 -4.93 17.22 15.54
N SER A 304 -6.17 17.69 15.58
CA SER A 304 -6.58 18.92 16.29
C SER A 304 -6.13 18.89 17.76
N ASN A 305 -5.38 19.91 18.21
CA ASN A 305 -4.81 20.03 19.55
C ASN A 305 -3.87 18.88 20.01
N ARG A 306 -3.51 17.95 19.12
CA ARG A 306 -2.69 16.76 19.45
C ARG A 306 -1.49 16.60 18.56
N GLY A 307 -1.65 16.93 17.27
CA GLY A 307 -0.61 16.78 16.28
C GLY A 307 0.48 17.84 16.41
N GLN A 308 1.60 17.58 15.76
CA GLN A 308 2.71 18.51 15.62
C GLN A 308 3.19 18.49 14.17
N VAL A 309 3.81 19.57 13.74
CA VAL A 309 4.51 19.66 12.46
C VAL A 309 5.94 20.08 12.70
N LEU A 310 6.83 19.88 11.72
CA LEU A 310 8.20 20.34 11.82
C LEU A 310 8.40 21.57 10.93
N ILE A 311 8.95 22.65 11.52
CA ILE A 311 9.34 23.87 10.79
C ILE A 311 10.78 24.19 11.19
N ARG A 312 11.70 24.25 10.22
CA ARG A 312 13.14 24.49 10.47
C ARG A 312 13.72 23.55 11.55
N GLY A 313 13.28 22.28 11.59
CA GLY A 313 13.72 21.29 12.56
C GLY A 313 13.06 21.39 13.94
N GLN A 314 12.15 22.34 14.17
CA GLN A 314 11.43 22.51 15.43
C GLN A 314 10.04 21.89 15.37
N ARG A 315 9.61 21.22 16.45
CA ARG A 315 8.26 20.69 16.62
C ARG A 315 7.30 21.81 16.97
N CYS A 316 6.28 22.01 16.14
CA CYS A 316 5.28 23.06 16.26
C CYS A 316 3.91 22.43 16.53
N PRO A 317 3.31 22.57 17.71
CA PRO A 317 2.01 22.01 18.04
C PRO A 317 0.89 22.59 17.17
N ILE A 318 -0.07 21.74 16.79
CA ILE A 318 -1.32 22.16 16.14
C ILE A 318 -2.24 22.73 17.19
N LEU A 319 -2.76 23.94 16.94
CA LEU A 319 -3.62 24.70 17.85
C LEU A 319 -5.05 24.77 17.32
N GLY A 320 -6.01 24.35 18.15
CA GLY A 320 -7.41 24.34 17.79
C GLY A 320 -7.75 23.25 16.75
N ARG A 321 -8.89 23.37 16.10
CA ARG A 321 -9.34 22.40 15.10
C ARG A 321 -8.64 22.62 13.75
N VAL A 322 -8.22 21.53 13.13
CA VAL A 322 -7.82 21.51 11.70
C VAL A 322 -9.06 21.90 10.89
N THR A 323 -8.92 22.86 9.96
CA THR A 323 -9.98 23.29 9.05
C THR A 323 -9.82 22.67 7.66
N MET A 324 -10.72 22.96 6.73
CA MET A 324 -10.68 22.35 5.39
C MET A 324 -9.36 22.63 4.68
N ASP A 325 -8.91 23.90 4.66
CA ASP A 325 -7.79 24.35 3.84
C ASP A 325 -6.59 24.86 4.67
N GLN A 326 -6.69 24.84 6.01
CA GLN A 326 -5.73 25.51 6.87
C GLN A 326 -5.56 24.80 8.21
N THR A 327 -4.34 24.89 8.76
CA THR A 327 -3.97 24.41 10.09
C THR A 327 -3.18 25.49 10.82
N VAL A 328 -3.57 25.80 12.06
CA VAL A 328 -2.85 26.77 12.90
C VAL A 328 -1.85 26.04 13.76
N VAL A 329 -0.60 26.54 13.82
CA VAL A 329 0.45 25.96 14.64
C VAL A 329 1.17 27.02 15.46
N ASP A 330 1.71 26.62 16.63
CA ASP A 330 2.57 27.46 17.47
C ASP A 330 4.00 27.45 16.91
N VAL A 331 4.49 28.62 16.55
CA VAL A 331 5.88 28.81 16.06
C VAL A 331 6.72 29.65 16.99
N SER A 332 6.33 29.77 18.26
CA SER A 332 7.07 30.58 19.26
C SER A 332 8.50 30.11 19.47
N ALA A 333 8.75 28.80 19.31
CA ALA A 333 10.08 28.20 19.43
C ALA A 333 10.91 28.21 18.11
N VAL A 334 10.30 28.63 16.99
CA VAL A 334 11.01 28.67 15.70
C VAL A 334 11.77 29.98 15.56
N GLU A 335 13.05 29.90 15.28
CA GLU A 335 13.87 31.07 15.04
C GLU A 335 13.55 31.67 13.66
N ASN A 336 13.14 32.95 13.65
CA ASN A 336 12.83 33.74 12.45
C ASN A 336 12.00 33.00 11.39
N PRO A 337 10.81 32.46 11.70
CA PRO A 337 9.97 31.83 10.68
C PRO A 337 9.46 32.90 9.69
N GLU A 338 9.35 32.50 8.41
CA GLU A 338 8.94 33.36 7.30
C GLU A 338 7.75 32.77 6.55
N VAL A 339 6.94 33.62 5.93
CA VAL A 339 5.91 33.18 4.98
C VAL A 339 6.58 32.49 3.81
N GLY A 340 6.08 31.32 3.42
CA GLY A 340 6.68 30.46 2.41
C GLY A 340 7.58 29.35 2.98
N ASP A 341 7.99 29.41 4.24
CA ASP A 341 8.75 28.32 4.87
C ASP A 341 8.02 26.97 4.75
N LYS A 342 8.79 25.92 4.51
CA LYS A 342 8.30 24.55 4.47
C LYS A 342 7.93 24.07 5.88
N ALA A 343 6.72 23.54 6.02
CA ALA A 343 6.26 22.80 7.17
C ALA A 343 6.09 21.33 6.78
N VAL A 344 6.73 20.43 7.52
CA VAL A 344 6.65 18.98 7.30
C VAL A 344 5.59 18.39 8.20
N LEU A 345 4.58 17.79 7.59
CA LEU A 345 3.46 17.11 8.26
C LEU A 345 3.80 15.64 8.55
N ILE A 346 4.45 14.98 7.59
CA ILE A 346 4.97 13.61 7.70
C ILE A 346 6.38 13.61 7.10
N GLY A 347 7.37 13.12 7.86
CA GLY A 347 8.76 13.02 7.40
C GLY A 347 9.74 13.78 8.30
N LYS A 348 10.92 14.10 7.75
CA LYS A 348 12.04 14.69 8.50
C LYS A 348 12.29 16.15 8.11
N SER A 349 12.73 16.92 9.07
CA SER A 349 13.24 18.29 8.87
C SER A 349 14.56 18.44 9.66
N GLY A 350 15.69 18.43 8.95
CA GLY A 350 16.99 18.30 9.59
C GLY A 350 17.14 16.98 10.35
N ALA A 351 17.54 17.05 11.62
CA ALA A 351 17.64 15.87 12.50
C ALA A 351 16.31 15.47 13.16
N ALA A 352 15.25 16.29 13.04
CA ALA A 352 13.93 16.02 13.64
C ALA A 352 13.02 15.23 12.69
N GLU A 353 12.24 14.32 13.31
CA GLU A 353 11.24 13.47 12.63
C GLU A 353 9.91 13.50 13.35
#